data_1138431261afb89b10fa5529e06351c6
#
_entry.id   1138431261afb89b10fa5529e06351c6
#
_cell.length_a   1.000
_cell.length_b   1.000
_cell.length_c   1.000
_cell.angle_alpha   90.00
_cell.angle_beta   90.00
_cell.angle_gamma   90.00
#
_symmetry.space_group_name_H-M   'P 1'
#
loop_
_entity.id
_entity.type
_entity.pdbx_description
1 polymer ?
#
loop_
_entity_poly.entity_id
_entity_poly.type
_entity_poly.pdbx_seq_one_letter_code
_entity_poly.pdbx_strand_id
1 'polypeptide(L)'
;MAKKKRSADSSADAVKRISSKAPSESRYDNILYSPAGNCLTLQFAKTALTQLDLGKRDRTDLLNICLDAPRAIREAYGPESIEAEDMYYRLDQDLEEFLTYVYTLFKPHEVLVILTSDHGSSPSYDFGREACDRFNTRQFEVIVNGFLSARYGPGNWVLEYEDKCLYLNHNLVYEKDLSLADIQNEVATFAMQFRGVSHALSATAMRTSYFGSGYARKMQNSFYPR
;
A
#
# COMPACT_ATOMS: atom_id res chain seq x y z
N MET A 1 -11.66 -33.81 18.01
CA MET A 1 -11.46 -32.55 17.23
C MET A 1 -12.73 -32.31 16.42
N ALA A 2 -13.58 -31.38 16.85
CA ALA A 2 -14.85 -31.09 16.20
C ALA A 2 -14.64 -30.00 15.14
N LYS A 3 -14.76 -30.35 13.86
CA LYS A 3 -14.86 -29.38 12.77
C LYS A 3 -16.18 -28.61 12.92
N LYS A 4 -16.12 -27.37 13.39
CA LYS A 4 -17.24 -26.44 13.43
C LYS A 4 -17.60 -26.08 11.96
N LYS A 5 -18.70 -26.63 11.45
CA LYS A 5 -19.31 -26.18 10.18
C LYS A 5 -19.68 -24.70 10.36
N ARG A 6 -18.93 -23.78 9.76
CA ARG A 6 -19.36 -22.40 9.60
C ARG A 6 -20.43 -22.36 8.50
N SER A 7 -21.59 -21.83 8.83
CA SER A 7 -22.76 -21.80 7.96
C SER A 7 -22.62 -20.72 6.87
N ALA A 8 -23.30 -20.93 5.75
CA ALA A 8 -23.35 -20.02 4.60
C ALA A 8 -23.92 -18.61 4.90
N ASP A 9 -24.44 -18.37 6.11
CA ASP A 9 -24.92 -17.05 6.57
C ASP A 9 -23.81 -16.01 6.79
N SER A 10 -22.54 -16.44 6.92
CA SER A 10 -21.43 -15.52 7.15
C SER A 10 -21.06 -14.66 5.94
N SER A 11 -21.36 -15.12 4.72
CA SER A 11 -21.01 -14.41 3.48
C SER A 11 -21.91 -13.21 3.21
N ALA A 12 -23.19 -13.30 3.52
CA ALA A 12 -24.15 -12.19 3.37
C ALA A 12 -23.89 -11.07 4.40
N ASP A 13 -23.47 -11.44 5.61
CA ASP A 13 -23.10 -10.49 6.66
C ASP A 13 -21.74 -9.82 6.40
N ALA A 14 -20.77 -10.54 5.83
CA ALA A 14 -19.50 -9.97 5.37
C ALA A 14 -19.73 -8.95 4.25
N VAL A 15 -20.55 -9.26 3.25
CA VAL A 15 -20.90 -8.33 2.17
C VAL A 15 -21.63 -7.09 2.70
N LYS A 16 -22.51 -7.23 3.71
CA LYS A 16 -23.17 -6.10 4.36
C LYS A 16 -22.20 -5.20 5.13
N ARG A 17 -21.20 -5.78 5.81
CA ARG A 17 -20.16 -5.02 6.51
C ARG A 17 -19.25 -4.25 5.54
N ILE A 18 -18.91 -4.85 4.40
CA ILE A 18 -18.16 -4.21 3.32
C ILE A 18 -18.87 -2.94 2.85
N SER A 19 -20.19 -3.01 2.63
CA SER A 19 -20.97 -1.86 2.15
C SER A 19 -21.12 -0.73 3.17
N SER A 20 -20.92 -0.98 4.47
CA SER A 20 -21.11 0.01 5.55
C SER A 20 -19.82 0.72 5.98
N LYS A 21 -18.65 0.19 5.62
CA LYS A 21 -17.33 0.71 6.02
C LYS A 21 -16.47 1.20 4.84
N ALA A 22 -16.90 0.98 3.60
CA ALA A 22 -16.15 1.40 2.44
C ALA A 22 -16.05 2.94 2.40
N PRO A 23 -14.84 3.50 2.34
CA PRO A 23 -14.63 4.94 2.46
C PRO A 23 -14.95 5.74 1.20
N SER A 24 -15.57 5.14 0.17
CA SER A 24 -15.73 5.79 -1.12
C SER A 24 -17.13 6.33 -1.38
N GLU A 25 -17.20 7.49 -2.00
CA GLU A 25 -18.42 8.15 -2.47
C GLU A 25 -19.01 7.47 -3.73
N SER A 26 -18.22 6.64 -4.43
CA SER A 26 -18.62 5.96 -5.64
C SER A 26 -18.98 4.49 -5.40
N ARG A 27 -20.13 4.07 -5.93
CA ARG A 27 -20.61 2.68 -5.86
C ARG A 27 -19.63 1.66 -6.49
N TYR A 28 -18.82 2.10 -7.45
CA TYR A 28 -17.86 1.24 -8.17
C TYR A 28 -16.57 1.02 -7.37
N ASP A 29 -16.17 1.95 -6.54
CA ASP A 29 -14.96 1.83 -5.73
C ASP A 29 -15.06 0.70 -4.70
N ASN A 30 -16.27 0.33 -4.30
CA ASN A 30 -16.53 -0.79 -3.39
C ASN A 30 -16.11 -2.16 -3.97
N ILE A 31 -15.98 -2.29 -5.28
CA ILE A 31 -15.53 -3.52 -5.94
C ILE A 31 -14.08 -3.83 -5.52
N LEU A 32 -13.24 -2.81 -5.36
CA LEU A 32 -11.85 -2.96 -4.94
C LEU A 32 -11.72 -3.58 -3.54
N TYR A 33 -12.66 -3.25 -2.64
CA TYR A 33 -12.71 -3.74 -1.26
C TYR A 33 -13.49 -5.05 -1.12
N SER A 34 -13.66 -5.80 -2.21
CA SER A 34 -14.37 -7.07 -2.22
C SER A 34 -13.65 -8.12 -3.09
N PRO A 35 -13.89 -9.42 -2.85
CA PRO A 35 -13.36 -10.49 -3.69
C PRO A 35 -13.76 -10.36 -5.17
N ALA A 36 -14.87 -9.66 -5.46
CA ALA A 36 -15.35 -9.44 -6.83
C ALA A 36 -14.33 -8.67 -7.70
N GLY A 37 -13.46 -7.84 -7.09
CA GLY A 37 -12.38 -7.17 -7.79
C GLY A 37 -11.39 -8.17 -8.44
N ASN A 38 -11.01 -9.20 -7.70
CA ASN A 38 -10.13 -10.26 -8.24
C ASN A 38 -10.81 -11.05 -9.34
N CYS A 39 -12.07 -11.47 -9.11
CA CYS A 39 -12.86 -12.20 -10.10
C CYS A 39 -12.97 -11.41 -11.41
N LEU A 40 -13.29 -10.11 -11.35
CA LEU A 40 -13.38 -9.24 -12.52
C LEU A 40 -12.06 -9.16 -13.28
N THR A 41 -10.95 -9.00 -12.56
CA THR A 41 -9.59 -8.94 -13.15
C THR A 41 -9.24 -10.25 -13.86
N LEU A 42 -9.53 -11.40 -13.26
CA LEU A 42 -9.29 -12.71 -13.87
C LEU A 42 -10.20 -12.99 -15.06
N GLN A 43 -11.47 -12.54 -15.04
CA GLN A 43 -12.36 -12.62 -16.21
C GLN A 43 -11.83 -11.76 -17.37
N PHE A 44 -11.33 -10.57 -17.08
CA PHE A 44 -10.69 -9.74 -18.08
C PHE A 44 -9.42 -10.41 -18.65
N ALA A 45 -8.61 -11.04 -17.80
CA ALA A 45 -7.45 -11.82 -18.23
C ALA A 45 -7.79 -12.99 -19.15
N LYS A 46 -8.87 -13.74 -18.84
CA LYS A 46 -9.39 -14.79 -19.75
C LYS A 46 -9.79 -14.23 -21.12
N THR A 47 -10.45 -13.07 -21.12
CA THR A 47 -10.84 -12.38 -22.36
C THR A 47 -9.60 -11.92 -23.15
N ALA A 48 -8.61 -11.36 -22.48
CA ALA A 48 -7.35 -10.93 -23.11
C ALA A 48 -6.60 -12.10 -23.75
N LEU A 49 -6.50 -13.25 -23.08
CA LEU A 49 -5.88 -14.46 -23.61
C LEU A 49 -6.47 -14.87 -24.96
N THR A 50 -7.80 -14.82 -25.08
CA THR A 50 -8.51 -15.26 -26.29
C THR A 50 -8.58 -14.20 -27.37
N GLN A 51 -8.88 -12.95 -27.02
CA GLN A 51 -9.08 -11.88 -28.01
C GLN A 51 -7.78 -11.35 -28.59
N LEU A 52 -6.68 -11.46 -27.88
CA LEU A 52 -5.36 -11.03 -28.34
C LEU A 52 -4.51 -12.19 -28.86
N ASP A 53 -5.04 -13.39 -28.93
CA ASP A 53 -4.34 -14.61 -29.36
C ASP A 53 -2.98 -14.80 -28.66
N LEU A 54 -2.94 -14.54 -27.33
CA LEU A 54 -1.71 -14.67 -26.54
C LEU A 54 -1.27 -16.13 -26.51
N GLY A 55 0.05 -16.35 -26.68
CA GLY A 55 0.65 -17.68 -26.71
C GLY A 55 0.44 -18.47 -28.02
N LYS A 56 -0.22 -17.90 -29.05
CA LYS A 56 -0.43 -18.53 -30.35
C LYS A 56 0.51 -18.04 -31.46
N ARG A 57 1.41 -17.12 -31.10
CA ARG A 57 2.39 -16.50 -32.03
C ARG A 57 3.75 -17.15 -31.90
N ASP A 58 4.63 -16.97 -32.90
CA ASP A 58 6.01 -17.48 -32.89
C ASP A 58 6.95 -16.74 -31.92
N ARG A 59 6.39 -16.18 -30.84
CA ARG A 59 7.13 -15.47 -29.79
C ARG A 59 6.47 -15.68 -28.43
N THR A 60 7.27 -15.59 -27.39
CA THR A 60 6.76 -15.62 -26.02
C THR A 60 5.95 -14.35 -25.73
N ASP A 61 4.72 -14.54 -25.29
CA ASP A 61 3.89 -13.47 -24.77
C ASP A 61 3.93 -13.44 -23.22
N LEU A 62 3.78 -12.28 -22.63
CA LEU A 62 3.71 -12.07 -21.17
C LEU A 62 2.35 -11.50 -20.82
N LEU A 63 1.65 -12.18 -19.94
CA LEU A 63 0.42 -11.66 -19.30
C LEU A 63 0.71 -11.38 -17.83
N ASN A 64 0.73 -10.11 -17.45
CA ASN A 64 0.85 -9.68 -16.07
C ASN A 64 -0.53 -9.34 -15.51
N ILE A 65 -0.90 -9.98 -14.38
CA ILE A 65 -2.20 -9.81 -13.73
C ILE A 65 -1.95 -9.26 -12.34
N CYS A 66 -2.46 -8.05 -12.05
CA CYS A 66 -2.40 -7.42 -10.74
C CYS A 66 -3.72 -7.63 -10.00
N LEU A 67 -3.65 -8.26 -8.83
CA LEU A 67 -4.80 -8.57 -7.98
C LEU A 67 -4.76 -7.64 -6.76
N ASP A 68 -5.42 -6.48 -6.83
CA ASP A 68 -5.34 -5.42 -5.81
C ASP A 68 -6.28 -5.60 -4.62
N ALA A 69 -7.34 -6.39 -4.75
CA ALA A 69 -8.30 -6.60 -3.67
C ALA A 69 -7.65 -7.13 -2.37
N PRO A 70 -6.65 -8.04 -2.39
CA PRO A 70 -5.96 -8.48 -1.18
C PRO A 70 -5.32 -7.33 -0.40
N ARG A 71 -4.71 -6.36 -1.08
CA ARG A 71 -4.13 -5.18 -0.46
C ARG A 71 -5.21 -4.27 0.11
N ALA A 72 -6.18 -3.89 -0.69
CA ALA A 72 -7.24 -2.97 -0.29
C ALA A 72 -8.07 -3.49 0.90
N ILE A 73 -8.41 -4.78 0.90
CA ILE A 73 -9.17 -5.41 1.99
C ILE A 73 -8.34 -5.44 3.28
N ARG A 74 -7.04 -5.78 3.22
CA ARG A 74 -6.18 -5.80 4.41
C ARG A 74 -5.93 -4.41 4.98
N GLU A 75 -5.80 -3.39 4.14
CA GLU A 75 -5.67 -2.00 4.57
C GLU A 75 -6.95 -1.48 5.23
N ALA A 76 -8.12 -1.83 4.69
CA ALA A 76 -9.41 -1.35 5.19
C ALA A 76 -9.90 -2.07 6.46
N TYR A 77 -9.68 -3.38 6.54
CA TYR A 77 -10.28 -4.23 7.60
C TYR A 77 -9.23 -4.87 8.52
N GLY A 78 -7.96 -4.82 8.15
CA GLY A 78 -6.87 -5.46 8.87
C GLY A 78 -6.47 -6.82 8.27
N PRO A 79 -5.19 -7.21 8.39
CA PRO A 79 -4.67 -8.45 7.80
C PRO A 79 -5.22 -9.73 8.46
N GLU A 80 -5.67 -9.66 9.71
CA GLU A 80 -6.27 -10.78 10.45
C GLU A 80 -7.80 -10.74 10.46
N SER A 81 -8.42 -9.90 9.65
CA SER A 81 -9.87 -9.76 9.57
C SER A 81 -10.53 -10.97 8.88
N ILE A 82 -11.79 -11.21 9.21
CA ILE A 82 -12.61 -12.24 8.53
C ILE A 82 -12.74 -11.92 7.04
N GLU A 83 -12.81 -10.64 6.70
CA GLU A 83 -12.88 -10.15 5.33
C GLU A 83 -11.63 -10.52 4.54
N ALA A 84 -10.43 -10.42 5.14
CA ALA A 84 -9.19 -10.84 4.53
C ALA A 84 -9.12 -12.38 4.39
N GLU A 85 -9.55 -13.13 5.42
CA GLU A 85 -9.60 -14.59 5.35
C GLU A 85 -10.54 -15.07 4.24
N ASP A 86 -11.78 -14.57 4.17
CA ASP A 86 -12.76 -14.93 3.14
C ASP A 86 -12.25 -14.57 1.74
N MET A 87 -11.61 -13.42 1.59
CA MET A 87 -11.01 -12.99 0.33
C MET A 87 -9.97 -13.98 -0.18
N TYR A 88 -9.08 -14.50 0.69
CA TYR A 88 -8.06 -15.47 0.28
C TYR A 88 -8.65 -16.81 -0.11
N TYR A 89 -9.68 -17.29 0.58
CA TYR A 89 -10.38 -18.53 0.17
C TYR A 89 -11.04 -18.39 -1.20
N ARG A 90 -11.63 -17.23 -1.50
CA ARG A 90 -12.22 -16.98 -2.82
C ARG A 90 -11.16 -16.79 -3.89
N LEU A 91 -10.09 -16.12 -3.57
CA LEU A 91 -8.96 -15.94 -4.50
C LEU A 91 -8.35 -17.28 -4.90
N ASP A 92 -8.22 -18.21 -3.95
CA ASP A 92 -7.75 -19.58 -4.23
C ASP A 92 -8.66 -20.28 -5.25
N GLN A 93 -9.98 -20.21 -5.07
CA GLN A 93 -10.96 -20.76 -6.01
C GLN A 93 -10.93 -20.07 -7.38
N ASP A 94 -10.85 -18.73 -7.39
CA ASP A 94 -10.78 -17.95 -8.63
C ASP A 94 -9.50 -18.28 -9.42
N LEU A 95 -8.37 -18.47 -8.73
CA LEU A 95 -7.10 -18.88 -9.34
C LEU A 95 -7.15 -20.32 -9.86
N GLU A 96 -7.74 -21.25 -9.13
CA GLU A 96 -7.96 -22.63 -9.60
C GLU A 96 -8.78 -22.63 -10.92
N GLU A 97 -9.88 -21.88 -10.95
CA GLU A 97 -10.70 -21.75 -12.15
C GLU A 97 -9.95 -21.09 -13.30
N PHE A 98 -9.18 -20.04 -13.03
CA PHE A 98 -8.38 -19.36 -14.04
C PHE A 98 -7.28 -20.28 -14.62
N LEU A 99 -6.53 -20.95 -13.76
CA LEU A 99 -5.45 -21.85 -14.19
C LEU A 99 -5.99 -23.08 -14.93
N THR A 100 -7.11 -23.63 -14.48
CA THR A 100 -7.81 -24.69 -15.19
C THR A 100 -8.17 -24.25 -16.60
N TYR A 101 -8.72 -23.04 -16.75
CA TYR A 101 -9.02 -22.47 -18.07
C TYR A 101 -7.76 -22.31 -18.93
N VAL A 102 -6.66 -21.79 -18.37
CA VAL A 102 -5.37 -21.65 -19.10
C VAL A 102 -4.88 -23.01 -19.62
N TYR A 103 -4.97 -24.07 -18.81
CA TYR A 103 -4.56 -25.42 -19.21
C TYR A 103 -5.53 -26.12 -20.17
N THR A 104 -6.73 -25.56 -20.43
CA THR A 104 -7.54 -25.99 -21.58
C THR A 104 -7.03 -25.40 -22.90
N LEU A 105 -6.30 -24.28 -22.85
CA LEU A 105 -5.79 -23.59 -24.02
C LEU A 105 -4.36 -24.01 -24.38
N PHE A 106 -3.55 -24.36 -23.37
CA PHE A 106 -2.13 -24.63 -23.50
C PHE A 106 -1.73 -25.91 -22.76
N LYS A 107 -0.66 -26.54 -23.24
CA LYS A 107 -0.05 -27.66 -22.51
C LYS A 107 0.81 -27.15 -21.35
N PRO A 108 0.97 -27.94 -20.27
CA PRO A 108 1.73 -27.51 -19.09
C PRO A 108 3.16 -27.04 -19.36
N HIS A 109 3.82 -27.58 -20.39
CA HIS A 109 5.20 -27.18 -20.76
C HIS A 109 5.26 -25.93 -21.67
N GLU A 110 4.12 -25.42 -22.11
CA GLU A 110 4.02 -24.20 -22.94
C GLU A 110 3.77 -22.94 -22.07
N VAL A 111 3.49 -23.10 -20.78
CA VAL A 111 3.13 -22.01 -19.89
C VAL A 111 4.02 -22.02 -18.64
N LEU A 112 4.61 -20.89 -18.33
CA LEU A 112 5.25 -20.63 -17.05
C LEU A 112 4.34 -19.72 -16.23
N VAL A 113 3.86 -20.22 -15.07
CA VAL A 113 3.07 -19.46 -14.12
C VAL A 113 3.97 -19.00 -12.97
N ILE A 114 3.97 -17.70 -12.68
CA ILE A 114 4.68 -17.12 -11.54
C ILE A 114 3.64 -16.40 -10.69
N LEU A 115 3.50 -16.82 -9.42
CA LEU A 115 2.68 -16.14 -8.42
C LEU A 115 3.60 -15.53 -7.38
N THR A 116 3.47 -14.24 -7.17
CA THR A 116 4.29 -13.50 -6.19
C THR A 116 3.49 -12.36 -5.57
N SER A 117 4.03 -11.78 -4.51
CA SER A 117 3.56 -10.52 -3.95
C SER A 117 4.71 -9.52 -3.87
N ASP A 118 4.39 -8.24 -3.89
CA ASP A 118 5.34 -7.14 -3.72
C ASP A 118 5.82 -7.00 -2.27
N HIS A 119 4.94 -7.27 -1.29
CA HIS A 119 5.26 -7.24 0.14
C HIS A 119 4.24 -8.05 0.97
N GLY A 120 4.58 -8.30 2.23
CA GLY A 120 3.69 -8.83 3.24
C GLY A 120 2.89 -7.74 3.96
N SER A 121 2.19 -8.11 5.04
CA SER A 121 1.50 -7.20 5.96
C SER A 121 2.08 -7.28 7.36
N SER A 122 2.14 -6.14 8.04
CA SER A 122 2.35 -6.14 9.49
C SER A 122 1.06 -6.56 10.19
N PRO A 123 1.13 -7.24 11.35
CA PRO A 123 -0.04 -7.49 12.19
C PRO A 123 -0.75 -6.18 12.54
N SER A 124 -2.08 -6.22 12.71
CA SER A 124 -2.82 -5.05 13.18
C SER A 124 -2.45 -4.73 14.64
N TYR A 125 -2.42 -3.44 14.96
CA TYR A 125 -2.00 -2.99 16.29
C TYR A 125 -2.98 -3.40 17.42
N ASP A 126 -4.24 -3.71 17.09
CA ASP A 126 -5.27 -4.16 18.03
C ASP A 126 -5.05 -5.59 18.58
N PHE A 127 -4.08 -6.33 18.02
CA PHE A 127 -3.79 -7.71 18.42
C PHE A 127 -2.89 -7.84 19.66
N GLY A 128 -2.96 -6.87 20.59
CA GLY A 128 -2.42 -7.01 21.96
C GLY A 128 -0.89 -7.11 22.06
N ARG A 129 -0.16 -6.75 21.03
CA ARG A 129 1.29 -6.63 21.07
C ARG A 129 1.67 -5.20 21.44
N GLU A 130 2.21 -5.01 22.64
CA GLU A 130 2.74 -3.74 23.17
C GLU A 130 3.73 -3.00 22.23
N ALA A 131 4.15 -3.64 21.14
CA ALA A 131 5.15 -3.13 20.20
C ALA A 131 4.58 -2.35 19.01
N CYS A 132 3.27 -2.33 18.80
CA CYS A 132 2.64 -1.66 17.66
C CYS A 132 1.90 -0.41 18.14
N ASP A 133 2.60 0.71 18.19
CA ASP A 133 1.97 2.01 18.43
C ASP A 133 1.59 2.67 17.09
N ARG A 134 0.43 3.30 17.05
CA ARG A 134 -0.05 3.98 15.84
C ARG A 134 0.62 5.35 15.75
N PHE A 135 1.41 5.57 14.71
CA PHE A 135 1.95 6.89 14.42
C PHE A 135 0.81 7.84 14.00
N ASN A 136 0.59 8.90 14.79
CA ASN A 136 -0.43 9.88 14.49
C ASN A 136 0.13 10.95 13.56
N THR A 137 -0.12 10.79 12.26
CA THR A 137 0.40 11.67 11.19
C THR A 137 -0.08 13.11 11.38
N ARG A 138 -1.36 13.31 11.68
CA ARG A 138 -1.94 14.65 11.88
C ARG A 138 -1.32 15.38 13.08
N GLN A 139 -1.12 14.67 14.19
CA GLN A 139 -0.44 15.25 15.35
C GLN A 139 1.01 15.61 15.02
N PHE A 140 1.70 14.76 14.27
CA PHE A 140 3.06 15.00 13.81
C PHE A 140 3.16 16.25 12.95
N GLU A 141 2.30 16.44 11.95
CA GLU A 141 2.23 17.65 11.12
C GLU A 141 2.04 18.91 11.96
N VAL A 142 1.07 18.90 12.88
CA VAL A 142 0.77 20.05 13.74
C VAL A 142 1.95 20.41 14.63
N ILE A 143 2.62 19.43 15.21
CA ILE A 143 3.77 19.67 16.11
C ILE A 143 4.97 20.19 15.32
N VAL A 144 5.27 19.61 14.13
CA VAL A 144 6.36 20.11 13.27
C VAL A 144 6.07 21.54 12.79
N ASN A 145 4.82 21.82 12.39
CA ASN A 145 4.43 23.18 12.00
C ASN A 145 4.55 24.17 13.18
N GLY A 146 4.18 23.74 14.39
CA GLY A 146 4.35 24.53 15.62
C GLY A 146 5.82 24.79 15.93
N PHE A 147 6.69 23.79 15.80
CA PHE A 147 8.13 23.91 15.98
C PHE A 147 8.74 24.96 15.03
N LEU A 148 8.41 24.87 13.74
CA LEU A 148 8.90 25.82 12.74
C LEU A 148 8.32 27.24 12.96
N SER A 149 7.04 27.34 13.34
CA SER A 149 6.40 28.61 13.65
C SER A 149 7.00 29.31 14.87
N ALA A 150 7.37 28.56 15.89
CA ALA A 150 8.04 29.09 17.08
C ALA A 150 9.45 29.60 16.77
N ARG A 151 10.13 28.99 15.81
CA ARG A 151 11.52 29.31 15.48
C ARG A 151 11.67 30.41 14.41
N TYR A 152 10.81 30.37 13.40
CA TYR A 152 10.91 31.21 12.19
C TYR A 152 9.71 32.15 11.99
N GLY A 153 8.81 32.17 12.96
CA GLY A 153 7.59 32.98 12.92
C GLY A 153 6.37 32.23 12.38
N PRO A 154 5.18 32.76 12.62
CA PRO A 154 3.94 32.12 12.27
C PRO A 154 3.83 31.89 10.76
N GLY A 155 3.30 30.72 10.37
CA GLY A 155 3.09 30.34 8.99
C GLY A 155 2.61 28.91 8.81
N ASN A 156 2.18 28.59 7.60
CA ASN A 156 1.86 27.23 7.19
C ASN A 156 3.12 26.59 6.60
N TRP A 157 3.99 26.08 7.47
CA TRP A 157 5.29 25.50 7.11
C TRP A 157 5.19 24.10 6.55
N VAL A 158 4.22 23.30 7.04
CA VAL A 158 3.98 21.92 6.64
C VAL A 158 2.73 21.89 5.77
N LEU A 159 2.84 21.35 4.55
CA LEU A 159 1.72 21.20 3.64
C LEU A 159 0.96 19.91 3.95
N GLU A 160 1.67 18.79 4.00
CA GLU A 160 1.08 17.47 4.26
C GLU A 160 2.15 16.43 4.63
N TYR A 161 1.69 15.29 5.15
CA TYR A 161 2.48 14.08 5.35
C TYR A 161 1.83 12.93 4.59
N GLU A 162 2.49 12.46 3.54
CA GLU A 162 2.02 11.37 2.70
C GLU A 162 3.18 10.43 2.36
N ASP A 163 2.91 9.13 2.30
CA ASP A 163 3.89 8.08 1.94
C ASP A 163 5.22 8.17 2.71
N LYS A 164 5.15 8.47 4.02
CA LYS A 164 6.31 8.66 4.91
C LYS A 164 7.18 9.88 4.52
N CYS A 165 6.66 10.77 3.71
CA CYS A 165 7.28 12.03 3.32
C CYS A 165 6.54 13.21 3.96
N LEU A 166 7.29 14.14 4.57
CA LEU A 166 6.76 15.40 5.06
C LEU A 166 7.06 16.49 4.04
N TYR A 167 6.01 17.11 3.51
CA TYR A 167 6.10 18.16 2.50
C TYR A 167 6.11 19.53 3.16
N LEU A 168 7.19 20.28 2.95
CA LEU A 168 7.37 21.63 3.46
C LEU A 168 6.91 22.66 2.44
N ASN A 169 6.43 23.80 2.94
CA ASN A 169 6.06 24.94 2.13
C ASN A 169 7.31 25.71 1.66
N HIS A 170 7.83 25.34 0.51
CA HIS A 170 9.04 25.96 -0.05
C HIS A 170 8.86 27.44 -0.30
N ASN A 171 7.67 27.88 -0.71
CA ASN A 171 7.41 29.31 -0.96
C ASN A 171 7.61 30.13 0.32
N LEU A 172 7.05 29.65 1.44
CA LEU A 172 7.23 30.32 2.73
C LEU A 172 8.70 30.35 3.18
N VAL A 173 9.45 29.25 2.94
CA VAL A 173 10.90 29.20 3.23
C VAL A 173 11.65 30.29 2.45
N TYR A 174 11.36 30.43 1.16
CA TYR A 174 12.00 31.45 0.30
C TYR A 174 11.54 32.87 0.62
N GLU A 175 10.26 33.09 0.92
CA GLU A 175 9.73 34.39 1.36
C GLU A 175 10.40 34.90 2.65
N LYS A 176 10.84 33.98 3.51
CA LYS A 176 11.54 34.29 4.76
C LYS A 176 13.07 34.38 4.58
N ASP A 177 13.58 34.26 3.36
CA ASP A 177 15.01 34.26 3.03
C ASP A 177 15.78 33.16 3.81
N LEU A 178 15.20 31.98 3.96
CA LEU A 178 15.79 30.86 4.70
C LEU A 178 16.32 29.77 3.75
N SER A 179 17.32 29.05 4.23
CA SER A 179 17.88 27.90 3.52
C SER A 179 16.96 26.69 3.65
N LEU A 180 16.44 26.22 2.51
CA LEU A 180 15.60 25.02 2.48
C LEU A 180 16.34 23.78 3.02
N ALA A 181 17.64 23.65 2.73
CA ALA A 181 18.45 22.54 3.20
C ALA A 181 18.56 22.53 4.74
N ASP A 182 18.74 23.72 5.34
CA ASP A 182 18.85 23.84 6.79
C ASP A 182 17.52 23.53 7.48
N ILE A 183 16.40 24.07 6.96
CA ILE A 183 15.06 23.77 7.47
C ILE A 183 14.76 22.27 7.37
N GLN A 184 15.05 21.64 6.22
CA GLN A 184 14.86 20.20 6.05
C GLN A 184 15.69 19.36 7.04
N ASN A 185 16.94 19.75 7.29
CA ASN A 185 17.81 19.04 8.23
C ASN A 185 17.35 19.21 9.68
N GLU A 186 16.90 20.41 10.04
CA GLU A 186 16.33 20.67 11.37
C GLU A 186 15.04 19.85 11.60
N VAL A 187 14.15 19.84 10.62
CA VAL A 187 12.93 19.05 10.69
C VAL A 187 13.24 17.56 10.78
N ALA A 188 14.21 17.06 10.01
CA ALA A 188 14.62 15.66 10.08
C ALA A 188 15.18 15.30 11.47
N THR A 189 16.00 16.18 12.05
CA THR A 189 16.53 16.01 13.42
C THR A 189 15.42 16.04 14.47
N PHE A 190 14.49 16.97 14.34
CA PHE A 190 13.35 17.08 15.24
C PHE A 190 12.40 15.88 15.13
N ALA A 191 12.14 15.41 13.91
CA ALA A 191 11.29 14.25 13.65
C ALA A 191 11.78 12.96 14.35
N MET A 192 13.08 12.77 14.48
CA MET A 192 13.65 11.61 15.18
C MET A 192 13.36 11.59 16.70
N GLN A 193 12.83 12.67 17.27
CA GLN A 193 12.41 12.72 18.69
C GLN A 193 11.00 12.11 18.88
N PHE A 194 10.26 11.87 17.80
CA PHE A 194 8.92 11.31 17.90
C PHE A 194 8.98 9.79 18.07
N ARG A 195 8.14 9.29 18.97
CA ARG A 195 7.95 7.84 19.12
C ARG A 195 7.43 7.25 17.82
N GLY A 196 8.08 6.20 17.34
CA GLY A 196 7.75 5.55 16.06
C GLY A 196 8.60 6.03 14.87
N VAL A 197 9.40 7.11 15.02
CA VAL A 197 10.36 7.56 14.02
C VAL A 197 11.74 7.06 14.38
N SER A 198 12.28 6.11 13.63
CA SER A 198 13.64 5.60 13.83
C SER A 198 14.69 6.35 13.03
N HIS A 199 14.33 6.83 11.85
CA HIS A 199 15.21 7.55 10.93
C HIS A 199 14.44 8.61 10.17
N ALA A 200 15.04 9.77 9.98
CA ALA A 200 14.55 10.83 9.10
C ALA A 200 15.74 11.42 8.34
N LEU A 201 15.56 11.70 7.06
CA LEU A 201 16.57 12.30 6.20
C LEU A 201 15.94 13.42 5.38
N SER A 202 16.70 14.49 5.18
CA SER A 202 16.25 15.55 4.29
C SER A 202 16.37 15.15 2.83
N ALA A 203 15.42 15.62 2.00
CA ALA A 203 15.47 15.41 0.56
C ALA A 203 16.77 15.97 -0.07
N THR A 204 17.24 17.11 0.44
CA THR A 204 18.51 17.69 -0.01
C THR A 204 19.67 16.77 0.32
N ALA A 205 19.77 16.22 1.54
CA ALA A 205 20.83 15.27 1.88
C ALA A 205 20.78 14.00 1.02
N MET A 206 19.59 13.48 0.73
CA MET A 206 19.45 12.31 -0.14
C MET A 206 19.90 12.55 -1.59
N ARG A 207 19.81 13.80 -2.08
CA ARG A 207 20.26 14.17 -3.43
C ARG A 207 21.76 14.47 -3.51
N THR A 208 22.30 15.14 -2.47
CA THR A 208 23.66 15.72 -2.52
C THR A 208 24.72 14.89 -1.81
N SER A 209 24.30 13.99 -0.90
CA SER A 209 25.22 13.16 -0.11
C SER A 209 25.24 11.73 -0.62
N TYR A 210 26.36 11.03 -0.41
CA TYR A 210 26.49 9.60 -0.67
C TYR A 210 26.49 8.83 0.65
N PHE A 211 25.53 7.95 0.81
CA PHE A 211 25.46 7.05 1.96
C PHE A 211 26.01 5.67 1.58
N GLY A 212 27.11 5.25 2.21
CA GLY A 212 27.79 4.00 1.88
C GLY A 212 26.98 2.73 2.23
N SER A 213 26.27 2.74 3.37
CA SER A 213 25.56 1.57 3.89
C SER A 213 24.44 1.97 4.88
N GLY A 214 23.73 0.96 5.41
CA GLY A 214 22.72 1.16 6.45
C GLY A 214 21.38 1.69 5.96
N TYR A 215 20.56 2.20 6.89
CA TYR A 215 19.21 2.70 6.59
C TYR A 215 19.21 3.93 5.68
N ALA A 216 20.15 4.83 5.88
CA ALA A 216 20.27 6.02 5.03
C ALA A 216 20.48 5.67 3.55
N ARG A 217 21.31 4.64 3.27
CA ARG A 217 21.49 4.13 1.91
C ARG A 217 20.22 3.48 1.33
N LYS A 218 19.51 2.71 2.17
CA LYS A 218 18.23 2.11 1.75
C LYS A 218 17.18 3.18 1.44
N MET A 219 17.07 4.20 2.28
CA MET A 219 16.18 5.35 2.04
C MET A 219 16.58 6.09 0.76
N GLN A 220 17.88 6.35 0.55
CA GLN A 220 18.38 7.01 -0.66
C GLN A 220 18.04 6.20 -1.93
N ASN A 221 18.20 4.88 -1.91
CA ASN A 221 17.88 4.02 -3.05
C ASN A 221 16.37 3.97 -3.35
N SER A 222 15.52 4.23 -2.36
CA SER A 222 14.07 4.26 -2.50
C SER A 222 13.52 5.67 -2.73
N PHE A 223 14.40 6.69 -2.72
CA PHE A 223 13.99 8.07 -2.88
C PHE A 223 13.84 8.43 -4.35
N TYR A 224 12.60 8.74 -4.73
CA TYR A 224 12.27 9.33 -6.03
C TYR A 224 11.95 10.81 -5.83
N PRO A 225 12.81 11.73 -6.32
CA PRO A 225 12.46 13.15 -6.31
C PRO A 225 11.29 13.37 -7.28
N ARG A 226 10.18 13.85 -6.74
CA ARG A 226 9.06 14.38 -7.53
C ARG A 226 9.32 15.82 -7.94
#